data_8f31908731cbf62a86150635acc57ed2
#
_entry.id   8f31908731cbf62a86150635acc57ed2
#
_cell.length_a   1.000
_cell.length_b   1.000
_cell.length_c   1.000
_cell.angle_alpha   90.00
_cell.angle_beta   90.00
_cell.angle_gamma   90.00
#
_symmetry.space_group_name_H-M   'P 1'
#
loop_
_entity.id
_entity.type
_entity.pdbx_description
1 polymer ?
#
loop_
_entity_poly.entity_id
_entity_poly.type
_entity_poly.pdbx_seq_one_letter_code
_entity_poly.pdbx_strand_id
1 'polypeptide(L)'
;ETDYATSSAGVNIGFDFAWNMFEGSNSYKTNTGKRLSGDIWLSRGLVIYNNFDKEKCVIKFLDHLFNVYSNLLQLNLLDKYRALLVQSFKEPINNMRCFFKNSHFDGEQEYRIVLKIPEETLRSPKSNSNIADVSFFRRGKALVPYVDYKFKKSSISQIVMNPYNCEDSSMMELGIQELLTMNNLDNVKIYHSNIPLRKYD
;
A
#
# COMPACT_ATOMS: atom_id res chain seq x y z
N GLU A 1 13.76 -19.24 5.57
CA GLU A 1 12.77 -19.61 6.62
C GLU A 1 12.22 -18.32 7.18
N THR A 2 11.00 -18.01 6.81
CA THR A 2 10.31 -16.83 7.34
C THR A 2 9.56 -17.28 8.58
N ASP A 3 9.97 -16.75 9.74
CA ASP A 3 9.39 -16.98 11.08
C ASP A 3 7.93 -16.47 11.21
N TYR A 4 7.08 -16.66 10.19
CA TYR A 4 5.67 -16.30 10.29
C TYR A 4 4.86 -17.27 11.16
N ALA A 5 5.45 -18.38 11.58
CA ALA A 5 4.71 -19.46 12.23
C ALA A 5 4.91 -19.60 13.74
N THR A 6 5.81 -18.85 14.36
CA THR A 6 6.20 -19.13 15.75
C THR A 6 5.74 -18.12 16.79
N SER A 7 5.17 -16.96 16.43
CA SER A 7 4.59 -16.08 17.44
C SER A 7 3.08 -16.26 17.50
N SER A 8 2.62 -16.93 18.52
CA SER A 8 1.20 -17.16 18.84
C SER A 8 0.39 -15.91 19.19
N ALA A 9 1.01 -14.73 19.21
CA ALA A 9 0.42 -13.49 19.74
C ALA A 9 0.04 -12.44 18.67
N GLY A 10 -0.06 -12.81 17.41
CA GLY A 10 -0.39 -11.87 16.33
C GLY A 10 -1.88 -11.59 16.19
N VAL A 11 -2.20 -10.36 15.76
CA VAL A 11 -3.54 -9.97 15.31
C VAL A 11 -3.45 -9.40 13.90
N ASN A 12 -4.52 -9.55 13.11
CA ASN A 12 -4.67 -8.88 11.84
C ASN A 12 -5.58 -7.65 12.01
N ILE A 13 -5.15 -6.51 11.51
CA ILE A 13 -5.92 -5.28 11.54
C ILE A 13 -6.55 -5.08 10.16
N GLY A 14 -7.87 -5.04 10.11
CA GLY A 14 -8.63 -4.75 8.89
C GLY A 14 -8.89 -3.25 8.74
N PHE A 15 -8.74 -2.76 7.53
CA PHE A 15 -8.96 -1.37 7.19
C PHE A 15 -10.05 -1.22 6.13
N ASP A 16 -10.88 -0.20 6.30
CA ASP A 16 -11.73 0.28 5.22
C ASP A 16 -10.93 1.15 4.27
N PHE A 17 -10.66 0.61 3.08
CA PHE A 17 -9.88 1.28 2.05
C PHE A 17 -10.68 2.36 1.33
N ALA A 18 -10.92 3.47 2.01
CA ALA A 18 -11.35 4.69 1.35
C ALA A 18 -10.14 5.54 0.94
N TRP A 19 -10.28 6.33 -0.14
CA TRP A 19 -9.23 7.27 -0.56
C TRP A 19 -8.89 8.31 0.51
N ASN A 20 -9.77 8.51 1.47
CA ASN A 20 -9.63 9.45 2.58
C ASN A 20 -9.09 8.82 3.88
N MET A 21 -8.63 7.55 3.83
CA MET A 21 -8.06 6.90 5.02
C MET A 21 -6.77 7.57 5.52
N PHE A 22 -6.03 8.25 4.63
CA PHE A 22 -4.84 8.97 5.01
C PHE A 22 -5.15 10.41 5.43
N GLU A 23 -4.48 10.87 6.46
CA GLU A 23 -4.54 12.26 6.90
C GLU A 23 -3.87 13.18 5.87
N GLY A 24 -4.49 14.33 5.62
CA GLY A 24 -4.04 15.29 4.63
C GLY A 24 -5.10 15.59 3.59
N SER A 25 -5.77 16.73 3.74
CA SER A 25 -7.03 17.01 3.09
C SER A 25 -6.96 17.61 1.69
N ASN A 26 -5.82 18.15 1.26
CA ASN A 26 -5.68 18.79 -0.04
C ASN A 26 -5.23 17.76 -1.10
N SER A 27 -6.14 16.90 -1.49
CA SER A 27 -5.86 15.85 -2.46
C SER A 27 -6.85 15.91 -3.62
N TYR A 28 -6.37 15.71 -4.82
CA TYR A 28 -7.23 15.44 -5.95
C TYR A 28 -7.04 14.00 -6.45
N LYS A 29 -8.13 13.42 -6.93
CA LYS A 29 -8.13 12.08 -7.51
C LYS A 29 -7.75 12.16 -8.99
N THR A 30 -6.95 11.21 -9.44
CA THR A 30 -6.74 10.91 -10.85
C THR A 30 -7.17 9.47 -11.11
N ASN A 31 -7.31 9.08 -12.37
CA ASN A 31 -7.64 7.70 -12.74
C ASN A 31 -6.55 6.70 -12.34
N THR A 32 -5.32 7.16 -12.13
CA THR A 32 -4.15 6.33 -11.81
C THR A 32 -3.72 6.39 -10.36
N GLY A 33 -4.30 7.30 -9.57
CA GLY A 33 -3.93 7.46 -8.18
C GLY A 33 -4.51 8.72 -7.53
N LYS A 34 -4.04 9.01 -6.34
CA LYS A 34 -4.41 10.19 -5.57
C LYS A 34 -3.15 10.96 -5.22
N ARG A 35 -3.10 12.24 -5.57
CA ARG A 35 -2.08 13.13 -5.06
C ARG A 35 -2.47 13.62 -3.68
N LEU A 36 -1.59 13.39 -2.72
CA LEU A 36 -1.70 13.93 -1.37
C LEU A 36 -0.98 15.28 -1.29
N SER A 37 -1.17 16.00 -0.19
CA SER A 37 -0.45 17.25 0.02
C SER A 37 1.07 17.06 -0.10
N GLY A 38 1.79 18.02 -0.68
CA GLY A 38 3.25 17.97 -0.78
C GLY A 38 3.81 17.03 -1.83
N ASP A 39 3.16 16.89 -2.97
CA ASP A 39 3.61 16.07 -4.11
C ASP A 39 3.74 14.56 -3.85
N ILE A 40 3.14 14.08 -2.77
CA ILE A 40 3.07 12.65 -2.47
C ILE A 40 1.97 12.02 -3.30
N TRP A 41 2.31 10.94 -4.00
CA TRP A 41 1.35 10.14 -4.75
C TRP A 41 1.03 8.85 -4.02
N LEU A 42 -0.25 8.54 -3.93
CA LEU A 42 -0.77 7.29 -3.41
C LEU A 42 -1.34 6.47 -4.57
N SER A 43 -0.82 5.29 -4.77
CA SER A 43 -1.40 4.27 -5.64
C SER A 43 -1.80 3.06 -4.80
N ARG A 44 -2.87 2.38 -5.19
CA ARG A 44 -3.34 1.18 -4.48
C ARG A 44 -3.94 0.19 -5.45
N GLY A 45 -3.87 -1.08 -5.13
CA GLY A 45 -4.47 -2.13 -5.94
C GLY A 45 -4.08 -3.52 -5.49
N LEU A 46 -4.74 -4.50 -6.08
CA LEU A 46 -4.36 -5.90 -5.96
C LEU A 46 -3.04 -6.15 -6.69
N VAL A 47 -2.21 -7.00 -6.12
CA VAL A 47 -1.00 -7.48 -6.77
C VAL A 47 -1.38 -8.46 -7.89
N ILE A 48 -0.73 -8.32 -9.02
CA ILE A 48 -0.94 -9.17 -10.20
C ILE A 48 0.17 -10.20 -10.26
N TYR A 49 -0.21 -11.47 -10.13
CA TYR A 49 0.72 -12.60 -10.11
C TYR A 49 0.83 -13.27 -11.47
N ASN A 50 -0.29 -13.42 -12.17
CA ASN A 50 -0.39 -14.10 -13.45
C ASN A 50 0.30 -13.30 -14.57
N ASN A 51 1.15 -13.97 -15.36
CA ASN A 51 1.87 -13.31 -16.45
C ASN A 51 0.95 -12.79 -17.56
N PHE A 52 -0.12 -13.50 -17.87
CA PHE A 52 -1.09 -13.06 -18.87
C PHE A 52 -1.72 -11.71 -18.49
N ASP A 53 -2.11 -11.54 -17.21
CA ASP A 53 -2.69 -10.30 -16.73
C ASP A 53 -1.67 -9.15 -16.69
N LYS A 54 -0.39 -9.46 -16.37
CA LYS A 54 0.70 -8.48 -16.46
C LYS A 54 0.90 -8.00 -17.89
N GLU A 55 0.99 -8.93 -18.84
CA GLU A 55 1.11 -8.63 -20.27
C GLU A 55 -0.06 -7.76 -20.75
N LYS A 56 -1.29 -8.13 -20.39
CA LYS A 56 -2.49 -7.36 -20.72
C LYS A 56 -2.44 -5.93 -20.18
N CYS A 57 -1.93 -5.73 -18.96
CA CYS A 57 -1.74 -4.39 -18.40
C CYS A 57 -0.70 -3.59 -19.21
N VAL A 58 0.42 -4.21 -19.55
CA VAL A 58 1.49 -3.58 -20.33
C VAL A 58 0.98 -3.24 -21.74
N ILE A 59 0.32 -4.16 -22.41
CA ILE A 59 -0.23 -3.94 -23.77
C ILE A 59 -1.21 -2.77 -23.75
N LYS A 60 -2.18 -2.75 -22.84
CA LYS A 60 -3.11 -1.62 -22.72
C LYS A 60 -2.41 -0.28 -22.54
N PHE A 61 -1.34 -0.27 -21.77
CA PHE A 61 -0.56 0.94 -21.54
C PHE A 61 0.17 1.37 -22.82
N LEU A 62 0.78 0.42 -23.54
CA LEU A 62 1.49 0.68 -24.79
C LEU A 62 0.52 1.17 -25.88
N ASP A 63 -0.66 0.57 -25.99
CA ASP A 63 -1.70 1.00 -26.92
C ASP A 63 -2.12 2.45 -26.66
N HIS A 64 -2.32 2.80 -25.38
CA HIS A 64 -2.62 4.18 -25.00
C HIS A 64 -1.51 5.15 -25.41
N LEU A 65 -0.25 4.81 -25.12
CA LEU A 65 0.90 5.63 -25.51
C LEU A 65 1.03 5.76 -27.01
N PHE A 66 0.82 4.67 -27.75
CA PHE A 66 0.87 4.68 -29.22
C PHE A 66 -0.19 5.63 -29.79
N ASN A 67 -1.40 5.61 -29.24
CA ASN A 67 -2.46 6.52 -29.65
C ASN A 67 -2.09 7.98 -29.36
N VAL A 68 -1.53 8.27 -28.18
CA VAL A 68 -1.05 9.63 -27.85
C VAL A 68 0.06 10.06 -28.78
N TYR A 69 1.05 9.20 -29.02
CA TYR A 69 2.16 9.45 -29.94
C TYR A 69 1.65 9.73 -31.36
N SER A 70 0.76 8.91 -31.89
CA SER A 70 0.18 9.06 -33.23
C SER A 70 -0.57 10.38 -33.39
N ASN A 71 -1.35 10.76 -32.38
CA ASN A 71 -2.08 12.04 -32.37
C ASN A 71 -1.11 13.24 -32.37
N LEU A 72 -0.05 13.18 -31.55
CA LEU A 72 0.96 14.25 -31.51
C LEU A 72 1.72 14.38 -32.85
N LEU A 73 1.98 13.25 -33.51
CA LEU A 73 2.63 13.21 -34.82
C LEU A 73 1.74 13.86 -35.88
N GLN A 74 0.45 13.46 -35.94
CA GLN A 74 -0.53 14.03 -36.90
C GLN A 74 -0.72 15.55 -36.74
N LEU A 75 -0.63 16.03 -35.50
CA LEU A 75 -0.75 17.45 -35.17
C LEU A 75 0.58 18.23 -35.30
N ASN A 76 1.66 17.59 -35.73
CA ASN A 76 3.03 18.18 -35.75
C ASN A 76 3.49 18.76 -34.38
N LEU A 77 3.03 18.15 -33.29
CA LEU A 77 3.33 18.58 -31.93
C LEU A 77 4.36 17.69 -31.22
N LEU A 78 4.86 16.67 -31.87
CA LEU A 78 5.72 15.65 -31.25
C LEU A 78 6.98 16.25 -30.63
N ASP A 79 7.68 17.14 -31.32
CA ASP A 79 8.92 17.74 -30.80
C ASP A 79 8.66 18.62 -29.57
N LYS A 80 7.54 19.34 -29.57
CA LYS A 80 7.12 20.16 -28.43
C LYS A 80 6.85 19.35 -27.16
N TYR A 81 6.27 18.16 -27.29
CA TYR A 81 5.83 17.33 -26.16
C TYR A 81 6.68 16.08 -25.94
N ARG A 82 7.80 15.92 -26.64
CA ARG A 82 8.67 14.73 -26.54
C ARG A 82 9.13 14.41 -25.13
N ALA A 83 9.62 15.43 -24.42
CA ALA A 83 10.08 15.24 -23.03
C ALA A 83 8.95 14.80 -22.10
N LEU A 84 7.77 15.39 -22.25
CA LEU A 84 6.57 15.03 -21.50
C LEU A 84 6.12 13.59 -21.80
N LEU A 85 6.16 13.19 -23.07
CA LEU A 85 5.83 11.83 -23.51
C LEU A 85 6.77 10.81 -22.87
N VAL A 86 8.08 11.07 -22.85
CA VAL A 86 9.07 10.20 -22.21
C VAL A 86 8.82 10.07 -20.70
N GLN A 87 8.49 11.18 -20.04
CA GLN A 87 8.14 11.16 -18.63
C GLN A 87 6.86 10.37 -18.37
N SER A 88 5.84 10.56 -19.21
CA SER A 88 4.57 9.83 -19.14
C SER A 88 4.73 8.34 -19.36
N PHE A 89 5.81 7.90 -19.99
CA PHE A 89 6.17 6.50 -20.14
C PHE A 89 6.77 5.91 -18.85
N LYS A 90 7.70 6.62 -18.22
CA LYS A 90 8.45 6.11 -17.06
C LYS A 90 7.58 5.89 -15.83
N GLU A 91 6.69 6.84 -15.55
CA GLU A 91 5.87 6.83 -14.32
C GLU A 91 4.93 5.62 -14.22
N PRO A 92 4.10 5.30 -15.22
CA PRO A 92 3.24 4.13 -15.17
C PRO A 92 4.00 2.81 -15.09
N ILE A 93 5.16 2.68 -15.77
CA ILE A 93 5.98 1.48 -15.66
C ILE A 93 6.50 1.29 -14.24
N ASN A 94 7.00 2.35 -13.61
CA ASN A 94 7.45 2.29 -12.23
C ASN A 94 6.31 1.90 -11.28
N ASN A 95 5.10 2.42 -11.52
CA ASN A 95 3.93 2.04 -10.74
C ASN A 95 3.55 0.56 -10.95
N MET A 96 3.53 0.07 -12.20
CA MET A 96 3.22 -1.33 -12.51
C MET A 96 4.17 -2.29 -11.80
N ARG A 97 5.47 -1.97 -11.76
CA ARG A 97 6.49 -2.78 -11.05
C ARG A 97 6.15 -2.97 -9.57
N CYS A 98 5.52 -1.99 -8.93
CA CYS A 98 5.11 -2.10 -7.54
C CYS A 98 3.97 -3.11 -7.32
N PHE A 99 3.17 -3.40 -8.36
CA PHE A 99 2.00 -4.29 -8.29
C PHE A 99 2.22 -5.63 -8.99
N PHE A 100 3.38 -5.87 -9.60
CA PHE A 100 3.70 -7.16 -10.21
C PHE A 100 4.53 -8.00 -9.24
N LYS A 101 4.16 -9.26 -9.09
CA LYS A 101 4.88 -10.23 -8.26
C LYS A 101 4.94 -11.57 -8.98
N ASN A 102 5.92 -12.40 -8.63
CA ASN A 102 6.06 -13.72 -9.23
C ASN A 102 4.83 -14.59 -8.89
N SER A 103 4.38 -15.41 -9.86
CA SER A 103 3.20 -16.27 -9.71
C SER A 103 3.34 -17.32 -8.60
N HIS A 104 4.55 -17.68 -8.19
CA HIS A 104 4.77 -18.59 -7.05
C HIS A 104 4.25 -18.01 -5.71
N PHE A 105 3.97 -16.72 -5.64
CA PHE A 105 3.45 -16.04 -4.46
C PHE A 105 1.96 -15.71 -4.57
N ASP A 106 1.23 -16.30 -5.53
CA ASP A 106 -0.19 -15.97 -5.75
C ASP A 106 -1.09 -16.29 -4.54
N GLY A 107 -0.71 -17.26 -3.71
CA GLY A 107 -1.41 -17.57 -2.47
C GLY A 107 -1.43 -16.44 -1.44
N GLU A 108 -0.55 -15.44 -1.56
CA GLU A 108 -0.53 -14.31 -0.62
C GLU A 108 -1.71 -13.31 -0.83
N GLN A 109 -2.27 -13.24 -2.05
CA GLN A 109 -3.42 -12.40 -2.40
C GLN A 109 -3.28 -10.95 -1.90
N GLU A 110 -2.10 -10.36 -2.09
CA GLU A 110 -1.76 -9.05 -1.54
C GLU A 110 -2.57 -7.90 -2.15
N TYR A 111 -2.98 -6.98 -1.30
CA TYR A 111 -3.39 -5.64 -1.69
C TYR A 111 -2.32 -4.65 -1.27
N ARG A 112 -1.78 -3.90 -2.21
CA ARG A 112 -0.70 -2.94 -1.94
C ARG A 112 -1.18 -1.51 -1.92
N ILE A 113 -0.59 -0.76 -1.02
CA ILE A 113 -0.64 0.70 -0.97
C ILE A 113 0.78 1.18 -1.20
N VAL A 114 0.97 1.98 -2.24
CA VAL A 114 2.28 2.50 -2.64
C VAL A 114 2.26 4.00 -2.49
N LEU A 115 3.16 4.51 -1.65
CA LEU A 115 3.41 5.93 -1.48
C LEU A 115 4.67 6.30 -2.25
N LYS A 116 4.54 7.25 -3.17
CA LYS A 116 5.66 7.83 -3.89
C LYS A 116 5.95 9.20 -3.28
N ILE A 117 7.08 9.30 -2.64
CA ILE A 117 7.51 10.51 -1.92
C ILE A 117 8.72 11.08 -2.66
N PRO A 118 8.68 12.34 -3.13
CA PRO A 118 9.83 12.99 -3.74
C PRO A 118 11.01 13.07 -2.76
N GLU A 119 12.21 12.97 -3.29
CA GLU A 119 13.44 13.00 -2.47
C GLU A 119 13.58 14.32 -1.71
N GLU A 120 13.19 15.43 -2.32
CA GLU A 120 13.20 16.75 -1.69
C GLU A 120 12.30 16.79 -0.45
N THR A 121 11.15 16.10 -0.51
CA THR A 121 10.23 15.99 0.62
C THR A 121 10.83 15.14 1.73
N LEU A 122 11.59 14.10 1.41
CA LEU A 122 12.29 13.26 2.39
C LEU A 122 13.44 14.00 3.06
N ARG A 123 14.12 14.90 2.35
CA ARG A 123 15.22 15.71 2.90
C ARG A 123 14.73 16.89 3.74
N SER A 124 13.49 17.31 3.58
CA SER A 124 12.88 18.42 4.32
C SER A 124 11.51 18.04 4.88
N PRO A 125 11.43 17.03 5.74
CA PRO A 125 10.16 16.47 6.24
C PRO A 125 9.31 17.50 7.00
N LYS A 126 9.92 18.55 7.56
CA LYS A 126 9.22 19.61 8.31
C LYS A 126 8.25 20.44 7.47
N SER A 127 8.36 20.40 6.15
CA SER A 127 7.44 21.11 5.24
C SER A 127 6.13 20.35 5.00
N ASN A 128 6.03 19.11 5.43
CA ASN A 128 4.85 18.26 5.20
C ASN A 128 4.40 17.62 6.51
N SER A 129 3.29 18.13 7.05
CA SER A 129 2.73 17.69 8.35
C SER A 129 2.30 16.22 8.42
N ASN A 130 2.26 15.53 7.27
CA ASN A 130 1.75 14.16 7.16
C ASN A 130 2.86 13.10 7.06
N ILE A 131 4.12 13.52 6.99
CA ILE A 131 5.25 12.62 6.94
C ILE A 131 6.09 12.82 8.19
N ALA A 132 6.29 11.75 8.94
CA ALA A 132 7.25 11.72 10.02
C ALA A 132 8.69 11.76 9.47
N ASP A 133 9.64 11.99 10.34
CA ASP A 133 11.06 11.94 9.99
C ASP A 133 11.41 10.56 9.41
N VAL A 134 12.39 10.55 8.49
CA VAL A 134 12.95 9.30 7.98
C VAL A 134 13.66 8.58 9.13
N SER A 135 13.20 7.40 9.44
CA SER A 135 13.78 6.53 10.45
C SER A 135 14.42 5.31 9.79
N PHE A 136 15.17 4.54 10.54
CA PHE A 136 15.87 3.36 10.05
C PHE A 136 15.62 2.18 10.97
N PHE A 137 15.34 1.01 10.38
CA PHE A 137 15.35 -0.24 11.13
C PHE A 137 16.40 -1.20 10.58
N ARG A 138 16.90 -2.06 11.44
CA ARG A 138 17.90 -3.07 11.06
C ARG A 138 17.20 -4.32 10.53
N ARG A 139 17.56 -4.74 9.32
CA ARG A 139 17.15 -6.02 8.74
C ARG A 139 18.40 -6.85 8.43
N GLY A 140 18.72 -7.77 9.31
CA GLY A 140 19.98 -8.50 9.21
C GLY A 140 21.20 -7.56 9.29
N LYS A 141 21.98 -7.48 8.21
CA LYS A 141 23.18 -6.59 8.10
C LYS A 141 22.87 -5.24 7.44
N ALA A 142 21.66 -5.02 6.97
CA ALA A 142 21.26 -3.80 6.27
C ALA A 142 20.48 -2.85 7.19
N LEU A 143 20.72 -1.54 7.02
CA LEU A 143 19.85 -0.48 7.54
C LEU A 143 18.84 -0.13 6.44
N VAL A 144 17.57 -0.29 6.76
CA VAL A 144 16.47 -0.02 5.83
C VAL A 144 15.79 1.28 6.27
N PRO A 145 15.76 2.32 5.41
CA PRO A 145 15.02 3.53 5.72
C PRO A 145 13.53 3.28 5.62
N TYR A 146 12.76 3.92 6.49
CA TYR A 146 11.31 3.94 6.42
C TYR A 146 10.75 5.30 6.83
N VAL A 147 9.51 5.53 6.49
CA VAL A 147 8.75 6.74 6.86
C VAL A 147 7.45 6.30 7.51
N ASP A 148 7.14 6.88 8.66
CA ASP A 148 5.83 6.72 9.28
C ASP A 148 4.83 7.59 8.53
N TYR A 149 3.76 6.98 8.04
CA TYR A 149 2.69 7.71 7.39
C TYR A 149 1.39 7.56 8.18
N LYS A 150 0.84 8.69 8.62
CA LYS A 150 -0.37 8.69 9.46
C LYS A 150 -1.61 8.34 8.64
N PHE A 151 -2.42 7.46 9.17
CA PHE A 151 -3.75 7.16 8.66
C PHE A 151 -4.83 7.56 9.68
N LYS A 152 -6.04 7.75 9.20
CA LYS A 152 -7.17 8.08 10.08
C LYS A 152 -7.55 6.86 10.92
N LYS A 153 -7.65 7.01 12.23
CA LYS A 153 -8.09 5.94 13.13
C LYS A 153 -9.45 5.36 12.72
N SER A 154 -10.35 6.20 12.21
CA SER A 154 -11.67 5.77 11.72
C SER A 154 -11.63 4.84 10.50
N SER A 155 -10.47 4.63 9.88
CA SER A 155 -10.31 3.65 8.80
C SER A 155 -10.05 2.23 9.30
N ILE A 156 -9.81 2.03 10.60
CA ILE A 156 -9.75 0.71 11.19
C ILE A 156 -11.18 0.18 11.30
N SER A 157 -11.48 -0.96 10.68
CA SER A 157 -12.82 -1.54 10.64
C SER A 157 -12.97 -2.78 11.52
N GLN A 158 -11.90 -3.56 11.64
CA GLN A 158 -11.94 -4.81 12.40
C GLN A 158 -10.55 -5.23 12.89
N ILE A 159 -10.56 -6.07 13.92
CA ILE A 159 -9.39 -6.83 14.37
C ILE A 159 -9.74 -8.31 14.29
N VAL A 160 -8.84 -9.12 13.70
CA VAL A 160 -9.00 -10.57 13.63
C VAL A 160 -7.90 -11.21 14.46
N MET A 161 -8.30 -11.90 15.51
CA MET A 161 -7.39 -12.60 16.41
C MET A 161 -6.90 -13.90 15.77
N ASN A 162 -5.65 -14.25 16.05
CA ASN A 162 -5.03 -15.48 15.58
C ASN A 162 -5.75 -16.71 16.24
N PRO A 163 -6.05 -17.77 15.50
CA PRO A 163 -6.68 -18.97 16.04
C PRO A 163 -5.82 -19.73 17.07
N TYR A 164 -4.53 -19.45 17.15
CA TYR A 164 -3.64 -20.09 18.15
C TYR A 164 -3.67 -19.45 19.53
N ASN A 165 -4.35 -18.34 19.72
CA ASN A 165 -4.44 -17.68 21.01
C ASN A 165 -5.44 -18.37 21.97
N CYS A 166 -5.49 -19.70 21.94
CA CYS A 166 -6.57 -20.46 22.59
C CYS A 166 -6.50 -20.51 24.13
N GLU A 167 -5.30 -20.35 24.73
CA GLU A 167 -5.15 -20.54 26.18
C GLU A 167 -5.59 -19.30 26.99
N ASP A 168 -5.46 -18.08 26.40
CA ASP A 168 -5.84 -16.83 27.03
C ASP A 168 -6.64 -15.91 26.07
N SER A 169 -7.43 -16.49 25.17
CA SER A 169 -8.15 -15.72 24.16
C SER A 169 -9.09 -14.66 24.74
N SER A 170 -9.72 -14.98 25.87
CA SER A 170 -10.64 -14.06 26.56
C SER A 170 -9.89 -12.87 27.20
N MET A 171 -8.72 -13.08 27.76
CA MET A 171 -7.90 -12.02 28.32
C MET A 171 -7.33 -11.13 27.22
N MET A 172 -6.90 -11.73 26.12
CA MET A 172 -6.42 -10.98 24.96
C MET A 172 -7.54 -10.15 24.31
N GLU A 173 -8.72 -10.72 24.15
CA GLU A 173 -9.88 -10.01 23.62
C GLU A 173 -10.27 -8.84 24.52
N LEU A 174 -10.29 -9.03 25.84
CA LEU A 174 -10.54 -7.98 26.81
C LEU A 174 -9.49 -6.87 26.70
N GLY A 175 -8.22 -7.22 26.62
CA GLY A 175 -7.14 -6.25 26.45
C GLY A 175 -7.23 -5.45 25.16
N ILE A 176 -7.61 -6.09 24.05
CA ILE A 176 -7.88 -5.42 22.79
C ILE A 176 -9.09 -4.49 22.91
N GLN A 177 -10.15 -4.92 23.56
CA GLN A 177 -11.36 -4.13 23.78
C GLN A 177 -11.06 -2.85 24.56
N GLU A 178 -10.32 -2.96 25.65
CA GLU A 178 -9.84 -1.81 26.43
C GLU A 178 -8.96 -0.87 25.61
N LEU A 179 -8.03 -1.43 24.82
CA LEU A 179 -7.17 -0.64 23.93
C LEU A 179 -7.99 0.15 22.90
N LEU A 180 -9.01 -0.47 22.31
CA LEU A 180 -9.90 0.19 21.36
C LEU A 180 -10.69 1.32 22.03
N THR A 181 -11.27 1.06 23.20
CA THR A 181 -12.00 2.07 23.99
C THR A 181 -11.12 3.27 24.36
N MET A 182 -9.91 3.02 24.87
CA MET A 182 -8.94 4.08 25.18
C MET A 182 -8.56 4.94 23.96
N ASN A 183 -8.71 4.40 22.75
CA ASN A 183 -8.42 5.10 21.50
C ASN A 183 -9.68 5.66 20.80
N ASN A 184 -10.86 5.60 21.42
CA ASN A 184 -12.17 5.97 20.83
C ASN A 184 -12.48 5.20 19.54
N LEU A 185 -12.24 3.89 19.56
CA LEU A 185 -12.45 2.96 18.45
C LEU A 185 -13.50 1.89 18.80
N ASP A 186 -14.52 2.23 19.60
CA ASP A 186 -15.54 1.30 20.09
C ASP A 186 -16.38 0.65 18.99
N ASN A 187 -16.36 1.23 17.79
CA ASN A 187 -17.05 0.68 16.61
C ASN A 187 -16.25 -0.42 15.87
N VAL A 188 -14.99 -0.65 16.25
CA VAL A 188 -14.14 -1.68 15.64
C VAL A 188 -14.56 -3.05 16.15
N LYS A 189 -14.84 -3.96 15.23
CA LYS A 189 -15.28 -5.32 15.58
C LYS A 189 -14.09 -6.24 15.79
N ILE A 190 -14.17 -7.09 16.81
CA ILE A 190 -13.19 -8.14 17.06
C ILE A 190 -13.76 -9.46 16.54
N TYR A 191 -12.95 -10.19 15.78
CA TYR A 191 -13.25 -11.51 15.24
C TYR A 191 -12.17 -12.51 15.62
N HIS A 192 -12.54 -13.77 15.70
CA HIS A 192 -11.61 -14.89 15.79
C HIS A 192 -11.44 -15.51 14.41
N SER A 193 -10.19 -15.78 14.03
CA SER A 193 -9.90 -16.46 12.76
C SER A 193 -10.38 -17.91 12.80
N ASN A 194 -11.14 -18.31 11.80
CA ASN A 194 -11.56 -19.70 11.58
C ASN A 194 -10.62 -20.47 10.64
N ILE A 195 -9.49 -19.90 10.28
CA ILE A 195 -8.52 -20.55 9.38
C ILE A 195 -7.87 -21.71 10.15
N PRO A 196 -8.04 -22.97 9.70
CA PRO A 196 -7.39 -24.12 10.33
C PRO A 196 -5.89 -24.03 10.04
N LEU A 197 -5.12 -23.69 11.04
CA LEU A 197 -3.67 -23.72 10.96
C LEU A 197 -3.17 -25.09 11.40
N ARG A 198 -2.34 -25.73 10.61
CA ARG A 198 -1.65 -26.95 11.02
C ARG A 198 -0.56 -26.59 12.01
N LYS A 199 -0.62 -27.13 13.24
CA LYS A 199 0.55 -27.16 14.11
C LYS A 199 1.51 -28.17 13.48
N TYR A 200 2.71 -27.73 13.16
CA TYR A 200 3.83 -28.64 12.87
C TYR A 200 4.45 -28.94 14.24
N ASP A 201 4.26 -30.16 14.68
CA ASP A 201 4.95 -30.72 15.84
C ASP A 201 6.44 -30.88 15.57
#